data_d919348bc54d3a6af8a979c251cf7bf5
#
_entry.id   d919348bc54d3a6af8a979c251cf7bf5
#
_cell.length_a   1.000
_cell.length_b   1.000
_cell.length_c   1.000
_cell.angle_alpha   90.00
_cell.angle_beta   90.00
_cell.angle_gamma   90.00
#
_symmetry.space_group_name_H-M   'P 1'
#
loop_
_entity.id
_entity.type
_entity.pdbx_description
1 polymer ?
#
loop_
_entity_poly.entity_id
_entity_poly.type
_entity_poly.pdbx_seq_one_letter_code
_entity_poly.pdbx_strand_id
1 'polypeptide(L)'
;MIWIEAGNTWNVVPETAELEGTVRTMNREDRVLFQKRLQEITELTAAAYGAKAEFQWYPGSPAVYNDPEMARIAEETAKKQSLLTVPEESSMGGDDFSFYEEKLPGCYIKIGIGVGSAIHQPGFKVDPKILLPAAEYLTALLIENE
;
A
#
# COMPACT_ATOMS: atom_id res chain seq x y z
N MET A 1 10.17 5.04 -6.30
CA MET A 1 11.62 5.31 -6.06
C MET A 1 12.37 4.24 -6.79
N ILE A 2 13.42 4.58 -7.50
CA ILE A 2 14.28 3.62 -8.20
C ILE A 2 15.67 3.75 -7.60
N TRP A 3 16.27 2.64 -7.25
CA TRP A 3 17.66 2.54 -6.84
C TRP A 3 18.47 1.89 -7.96
N ILE A 4 19.66 2.38 -8.21
CA ILE A 4 20.54 1.87 -9.25
C ILE A 4 21.93 1.70 -8.65
N GLU A 5 22.52 0.53 -8.80
CA GLU A 5 23.90 0.24 -8.48
C GLU A 5 24.64 -0.30 -9.70
N ALA A 6 25.79 0.28 -10.00
CA ALA A 6 26.62 -0.14 -11.13
C ALA A 6 28.07 0.20 -10.89
N GLY A 7 28.89 -0.83 -10.75
CA GLY A 7 30.34 -0.67 -10.55
C GLY A 7 30.76 -0.11 -9.19
N ASN A 8 32.05 0.04 -8.99
CA ASN A 8 32.66 0.50 -7.75
C ASN A 8 33.72 1.57 -7.97
N THR A 9 33.92 2.03 -9.17
CA THR A 9 34.92 3.02 -9.54
C THR A 9 34.49 3.80 -10.79
N TRP A 10 34.99 5.00 -10.93
CA TRP A 10 34.59 6.02 -11.92
C TRP A 10 35.25 5.87 -13.30
N ASN A 11 36.28 5.06 -13.41
CA ASN A 11 37.08 4.91 -14.65
C ASN A 11 37.02 3.51 -15.28
N VAL A 12 36.12 2.64 -14.79
CA VAL A 12 35.88 1.29 -15.32
C VAL A 12 34.40 1.11 -15.60
N VAL A 13 34.07 0.70 -16.81
CA VAL A 13 32.68 0.36 -17.15
C VAL A 13 32.31 -0.93 -16.40
N PRO A 14 31.24 -0.95 -15.63
CA PRO A 14 30.83 -2.13 -14.88
C PRO A 14 30.31 -3.22 -15.81
N GLU A 15 30.53 -4.47 -15.41
CA GLU A 15 30.04 -5.65 -16.11
C GLU A 15 28.52 -5.82 -15.92
N THR A 16 28.01 -5.41 -14.76
CA THR A 16 26.60 -5.52 -14.38
C THR A 16 26.08 -4.21 -13.79
N ALA A 17 24.78 -4.00 -13.93
CA ALA A 17 24.02 -2.96 -13.24
C ALA A 17 22.76 -3.58 -12.64
N GLU A 18 22.44 -3.19 -11.41
CA GLU A 18 21.22 -3.60 -10.72
C GLU A 18 20.29 -2.40 -10.53
N LEU A 19 19.01 -2.62 -10.81
CA LEU A 19 17.96 -1.62 -10.66
C LEU A 19 16.86 -2.20 -9.78
N GLU A 20 16.53 -1.51 -8.70
CA GLU A 20 15.40 -1.87 -7.86
C GLU A 20 14.34 -0.76 -7.84
N GLY A 21 13.08 -1.13 -7.79
CA GLY A 21 12.00 -0.17 -7.75
C GLY A 21 10.72 -0.75 -7.18
N THR A 22 9.76 0.12 -6.90
CA THR A 22 8.43 -0.27 -6.42
C THR A 22 7.37 0.16 -7.42
N VAL A 23 6.49 -0.77 -7.76
CA VAL A 23 5.28 -0.51 -8.54
C VAL A 23 4.08 -0.52 -7.60
N ARG A 24 3.22 0.47 -7.72
CA ARG A 24 1.95 0.54 -7.00
C ARG A 24 0.83 0.72 -8.01
N THR A 25 -0.27 0.01 -7.81
CA THR A 25 -1.45 0.02 -8.69
C THR A 25 -2.72 0.10 -7.87
N MET A 26 -3.78 0.62 -8.47
CA MET A 26 -5.09 0.76 -7.83
C MET A 26 -5.97 -0.48 -8.01
N ASN A 27 -5.61 -1.39 -8.91
CA ASN A 27 -6.36 -2.59 -9.18
C ASN A 27 -5.45 -3.77 -9.57
N ARG A 28 -6.04 -4.96 -9.61
CA ARG A 28 -5.32 -6.21 -9.86
C ARG A 28 -4.88 -6.34 -11.32
N GLU A 29 -5.72 -5.90 -12.24
CA GLU A 29 -5.48 -6.00 -13.68
C GLU A 29 -4.25 -5.18 -14.08
N ASP A 30 -4.16 -3.95 -13.61
CA ASP A 30 -3.00 -3.09 -13.83
C ASP A 30 -1.73 -3.70 -13.24
N ARG A 31 -1.82 -4.33 -12.07
CA ARG A 31 -0.66 -4.99 -11.44
C ARG A 31 -0.09 -6.09 -12.33
N VAL A 32 -0.96 -6.95 -12.87
CA VAL A 32 -0.55 -8.03 -13.79
C VAL A 32 0.03 -7.45 -15.08
N LEU A 33 -0.63 -6.42 -15.63
CA LEU A 33 -0.16 -5.74 -16.84
C LEU A 33 1.21 -5.09 -16.63
N PHE A 34 1.41 -4.38 -15.51
CA PHE A 34 2.70 -3.73 -15.19
C PHE A 34 3.83 -4.74 -15.08
N GLN A 35 3.62 -5.85 -14.35
CA GLN A 35 4.63 -6.90 -14.24
C GLN A 35 5.07 -7.40 -15.61
N LYS A 36 4.11 -7.77 -16.46
CA LYS A 36 4.38 -8.27 -17.81
C LYS A 36 5.11 -7.24 -18.66
N ARG A 37 4.62 -5.99 -18.68
CA ARG A 37 5.20 -4.94 -19.52
C ARG A 37 6.58 -4.50 -19.05
N LEU A 38 6.83 -4.45 -17.75
CA LEU A 38 8.15 -4.14 -17.22
C LEU A 38 9.16 -5.21 -17.62
N GLN A 39 8.82 -6.49 -17.50
CA GLN A 39 9.69 -7.57 -17.95
C GLN A 39 10.00 -7.43 -19.44
N GLU A 40 8.98 -7.32 -20.29
CA GLU A 40 9.15 -7.20 -21.75
C GLU A 40 10.04 -5.98 -22.12
N ILE A 41 9.79 -4.82 -21.52
CA ILE A 41 10.55 -3.60 -21.81
C ILE A 41 12.00 -3.77 -21.34
N THR A 42 12.22 -4.33 -20.15
CA THR A 42 13.56 -4.55 -19.60
C THR A 42 14.39 -5.48 -20.52
N GLU A 43 13.84 -6.62 -20.88
CA GLU A 43 14.51 -7.61 -21.73
C GLU A 43 14.78 -7.07 -23.14
N LEU A 44 13.80 -6.45 -23.77
CA LEU A 44 13.94 -5.87 -25.12
C LEU A 44 14.91 -4.68 -25.15
N THR A 45 14.89 -3.85 -24.12
CA THR A 45 15.81 -2.72 -24.02
C THR A 45 17.24 -3.20 -23.88
N ALA A 46 17.50 -4.14 -22.98
CA ALA A 46 18.82 -4.72 -22.82
C ALA A 46 19.31 -5.35 -24.12
N ALA A 47 18.48 -6.15 -24.78
CA ALA A 47 18.81 -6.78 -26.04
C ALA A 47 19.15 -5.77 -27.15
N ALA A 48 18.47 -4.64 -27.22
CA ALA A 48 18.74 -3.58 -28.19
C ALA A 48 20.17 -2.98 -28.07
N TYR A 49 20.74 -3.07 -26.87
CA TYR A 49 22.11 -2.62 -26.57
C TYR A 49 23.13 -3.77 -26.49
N GLY A 50 22.76 -4.98 -26.91
CA GLY A 50 23.62 -6.16 -26.84
C GLY A 50 23.88 -6.68 -25.43
N ALA A 51 23.07 -6.24 -24.46
CA ALA A 51 23.13 -6.70 -23.10
C ALA A 51 22.06 -7.77 -22.82
N LYS A 52 22.14 -8.41 -21.65
CA LYS A 52 21.16 -9.39 -21.16
C LYS A 52 20.58 -8.87 -19.85
N ALA A 53 19.27 -8.92 -19.70
CA ALA A 53 18.60 -8.59 -18.46
C ALA A 53 18.02 -9.83 -17.80
N GLU A 54 18.04 -9.84 -16.48
CA GLU A 54 17.30 -10.76 -15.62
C GLU A 54 16.26 -9.94 -14.85
N PHE A 55 14.99 -10.28 -15.00
CA PHE A 55 13.89 -9.59 -14.35
C PHE A 55 13.37 -10.42 -13.18
N GLN A 56 13.33 -9.82 -11.99
CA GLN A 56 12.79 -10.43 -10.79
C GLN A 56 11.59 -9.61 -10.30
N TRP A 57 10.50 -10.28 -9.97
CA TRP A 57 9.30 -9.66 -9.44
C TRP A 57 8.96 -10.22 -8.06
N TYR A 58 8.93 -9.35 -7.07
CA TYR A 58 8.52 -9.69 -5.71
C TYR A 58 7.11 -9.14 -5.47
N PRO A 59 6.09 -10.00 -5.40
CA PRO A 59 4.73 -9.54 -5.16
C PRO A 59 4.60 -8.97 -3.75
N GLY A 60 4.33 -7.68 -3.65
CA GLY A 60 3.94 -7.02 -2.41
C GLY A 60 2.43 -7.18 -2.14
N SER A 61 1.91 -6.45 -1.13
CA SER A 61 0.48 -6.44 -0.82
C SER A 61 -0.37 -5.98 -2.02
N PRO A 62 -1.57 -6.54 -2.23
CA PRO A 62 -2.55 -6.03 -3.18
C PRO A 62 -2.98 -4.59 -2.87
N ALA A 63 -3.80 -4.00 -3.75
CA ALA A 63 -4.51 -2.78 -3.40
C ALA A 63 -5.57 -3.09 -2.34
N VAL A 64 -5.71 -2.23 -1.35
CA VAL A 64 -6.82 -2.29 -0.39
C VAL A 64 -8.09 -1.83 -1.11
N TYR A 65 -9.16 -2.61 -1.00
CA TYR A 65 -10.46 -2.33 -1.59
C TYR A 65 -11.56 -2.61 -0.58
N ASN A 66 -12.10 -1.57 0.03
CA ASN A 66 -13.17 -1.71 1.01
C ASN A 66 -14.44 -2.27 0.37
N ASP A 67 -14.96 -3.35 0.93
CA ASP A 67 -16.29 -3.85 0.58
C ASP A 67 -17.34 -2.80 0.91
N PRO A 68 -18.26 -2.47 -0.03
CA PRO A 68 -19.22 -1.39 0.17
C PRO A 68 -20.15 -1.61 1.36
N GLU A 69 -20.53 -2.86 1.66
CA GLU A 69 -21.40 -3.17 2.79
C GLU A 69 -20.64 -3.06 4.12
N MET A 70 -19.41 -3.54 4.16
CA MET A 70 -18.56 -3.40 5.35
C MET A 70 -18.25 -1.92 5.63
N ALA A 71 -18.01 -1.13 4.58
CA ALA A 71 -17.80 0.31 4.71
C ALA A 71 -19.05 1.03 5.23
N ARG A 72 -20.25 0.65 4.76
CA ARG A 72 -21.52 1.18 5.24
C ARG A 72 -21.73 0.87 6.73
N ILE A 73 -21.50 -0.36 7.14
CA ILE A 73 -21.60 -0.79 8.54
C ILE A 73 -20.63 0.02 9.43
N ALA A 74 -19.39 0.16 8.99
CA ALA A 74 -18.37 0.90 9.70
C ALA A 74 -18.78 2.38 9.88
N GLU A 75 -19.28 3.01 8.83
CA GLU A 75 -19.75 4.39 8.87
C GLU A 75 -20.96 4.58 9.80
N GLU A 76 -21.95 3.68 9.72
CA GLU A 76 -23.15 3.75 10.58
C GLU A 76 -22.80 3.56 12.05
N THR A 77 -21.90 2.62 12.38
CA THR A 77 -21.44 2.42 13.75
C THR A 77 -20.69 3.66 14.27
N ALA A 78 -19.86 4.29 13.45
CA ALA A 78 -19.19 5.53 13.81
C ALA A 78 -20.19 6.67 14.10
N LYS A 79 -21.22 6.83 13.26
CA LYS A 79 -22.29 7.83 13.44
C LYS A 79 -23.08 7.61 14.73
N LYS A 80 -23.40 6.36 15.09
CA LYS A 80 -24.09 6.03 16.36
C LYS A 80 -23.27 6.47 17.58
N GLN A 81 -21.95 6.42 17.47
CA GLN A 81 -21.04 6.89 18.53
C GLN A 81 -20.70 8.39 18.43
N SER A 82 -21.37 9.12 17.57
CA SER A 82 -21.13 10.55 17.34
C SER A 82 -19.71 10.88 16.86
N LEU A 83 -19.06 9.92 16.20
CA LEU A 83 -17.77 10.13 15.55
C LEU A 83 -17.96 10.81 14.19
N LEU A 84 -17.07 11.73 13.87
CA LEU A 84 -17.04 12.37 12.56
C LEU A 84 -16.44 11.38 11.53
N THR A 85 -17.22 11.06 10.51
CA THR A 85 -16.75 10.28 9.36
C THR A 85 -16.40 11.20 8.20
N VAL A 86 -15.25 10.95 7.59
CA VAL A 86 -14.77 11.70 6.43
C VAL A 86 -14.41 10.70 5.34
N PRO A 87 -14.99 10.83 4.12
CA PRO A 87 -14.55 9.99 3.00
C PRO A 87 -13.08 10.27 2.70
N GLU A 88 -12.32 9.24 2.49
CA GLU A 88 -10.93 9.38 2.09
C GLU A 88 -10.78 9.21 0.59
N GLU A 89 -9.96 10.07 -0.02
CA GLU A 89 -9.61 9.93 -1.41
C GLU A 89 -8.70 8.69 -1.62
N SER A 90 -8.90 7.99 -2.73
CA SER A 90 -8.07 6.85 -3.09
C SER A 90 -6.61 7.25 -3.19
N SER A 91 -5.74 6.46 -2.61
CA SER A 91 -4.29 6.70 -2.61
C SER A 91 -3.52 5.43 -2.99
N MET A 92 -2.32 5.61 -3.53
CA MET A 92 -1.43 4.47 -3.86
C MET A 92 -0.64 3.98 -2.64
N GLY A 93 -1.28 3.96 -1.46
CA GLY A 93 -0.76 3.28 -0.29
C GLY A 93 -0.77 1.77 -0.46
N GLY A 94 -0.12 1.07 0.43
CA GLY A 94 -0.20 -0.39 0.52
C GLY A 94 -0.33 -0.76 1.99
N ASP A 95 -1.12 -1.80 2.26
CA ASP A 95 -1.31 -2.33 3.61
C ASP A 95 -1.55 -3.84 3.54
N ASP A 96 -1.04 -4.56 4.52
CA ASP A 96 -1.17 -6.02 4.60
C ASP A 96 -2.61 -6.47 4.81
N PHE A 97 -3.49 -5.56 5.26
CA PHE A 97 -4.93 -5.81 5.36
C PHE A 97 -5.55 -6.29 4.04
N SER A 98 -5.01 -5.86 2.91
CA SER A 98 -5.44 -6.30 1.58
C SER A 98 -5.37 -7.82 1.37
N PHE A 99 -4.51 -8.54 2.08
CA PHE A 99 -4.49 -10.01 2.03
C PHE A 99 -5.69 -10.66 2.71
N TYR A 100 -6.28 -10.01 3.72
CA TYR A 100 -7.54 -10.46 4.31
C TYR A 100 -8.69 -10.20 3.36
N GLU A 101 -8.71 -9.05 2.68
CA GLU A 101 -9.75 -8.69 1.70
C GLU A 101 -9.78 -9.61 0.48
N GLU A 102 -8.67 -10.28 0.15
CA GLU A 102 -8.67 -11.34 -0.88
C GLU A 102 -9.48 -12.59 -0.45
N LYS A 103 -9.81 -12.74 0.81
CA LYS A 103 -10.47 -13.91 1.38
C LYS A 103 -11.86 -13.62 1.92
N LEU A 104 -12.06 -12.44 2.47
CA LEU A 104 -13.26 -12.04 3.20
C LEU A 104 -13.61 -10.59 2.84
N PRO A 105 -14.89 -10.22 2.80
CA PRO A 105 -15.29 -8.82 2.75
C PRO A 105 -14.69 -8.07 3.94
N GLY A 106 -14.04 -6.94 3.70
CA GLY A 106 -13.36 -6.17 4.72
C GLY A 106 -13.50 -4.67 4.50
N CYS A 107 -13.21 -3.90 5.54
CA CYS A 107 -13.13 -2.44 5.48
C CYS A 107 -11.92 -1.94 6.25
N TYR A 108 -10.98 -1.36 5.54
CA TYR A 108 -9.84 -0.67 6.11
C TYR A 108 -10.22 0.73 6.54
N ILE A 109 -10.04 1.03 7.81
CA ILE A 109 -10.47 2.27 8.43
C ILE A 109 -9.25 3.01 8.96
N LYS A 110 -9.22 4.32 8.75
CA LYS A 110 -8.23 5.21 9.35
C LYS A 110 -8.84 6.01 10.49
N ILE A 111 -8.18 6.02 11.62
CA ILE A 111 -8.56 6.82 12.78
C ILE A 111 -7.70 8.08 12.81
N GLY A 112 -8.34 9.26 12.70
CA GLY A 112 -7.66 10.54 12.74
C GLY A 112 -7.01 10.80 14.09
N ILE A 113 -5.73 11.10 14.10
CA ILE A 113 -4.94 11.38 15.32
C ILE A 113 -4.63 12.86 15.53
N GLY A 114 -5.24 13.73 14.73
CA GLY A 114 -4.96 15.17 14.76
C GLY A 114 -3.76 15.56 13.89
N VAL A 115 -3.26 16.78 14.12
CA VAL A 115 -2.14 17.35 13.37
C VAL A 115 -0.81 16.97 14.04
N GLY A 116 0.13 16.44 13.27
CA GLY A 116 1.44 16.03 13.78
C GLY A 116 2.36 15.56 12.67
N SER A 117 3.46 14.93 13.04
CA SER A 117 4.36 14.29 12.07
C SER A 117 3.66 13.12 11.39
N ALA A 118 3.90 12.95 10.09
CA ALA A 118 3.36 11.83 9.34
C ALA A 118 3.85 10.48 9.89
N ILE A 119 3.10 9.42 9.59
CA ILE A 119 3.54 8.04 9.84
C ILE A 119 4.91 7.80 9.21
N HIS A 120 5.71 6.92 9.78
CA HIS A 120 7.09 6.60 9.36
C HIS A 120 8.10 7.75 9.53
N GLN A 121 7.75 8.79 10.29
CA GLN A 121 8.68 9.86 10.66
C GLN A 121 9.14 9.70 12.12
N PRO A 122 10.41 10.03 12.46
CA PRO A 122 10.91 9.89 13.83
C PRO A 122 10.13 10.67 14.89
N GLY A 123 9.44 11.74 14.48
CA GLY A 123 8.61 12.55 15.37
C GLY A 123 7.15 12.10 15.46
N PHE A 124 6.78 10.97 14.87
CA PHE A 124 5.40 10.47 14.92
C PHE A 124 4.98 10.13 16.36
N LYS A 125 3.86 10.69 16.78
CA LYS A 125 3.28 10.47 18.11
C LYS A 125 1.77 10.43 18.01
N VAL A 126 1.16 9.56 18.80
CA VAL A 126 -0.29 9.47 18.98
C VAL A 126 -0.63 9.96 20.38
N ASP A 127 -1.61 10.87 20.52
CA ASP A 127 -2.13 11.25 21.83
C ASP A 127 -2.88 10.03 22.43
N PRO A 128 -2.50 9.55 23.63
CA PRO A 128 -3.16 8.40 24.25
C PRO A 128 -4.67 8.57 24.45
N LYS A 129 -5.19 9.80 24.46
CA LYS A 129 -6.64 10.08 24.56
C LYS A 129 -7.45 9.52 23.40
N ILE A 130 -6.80 9.25 22.25
CA ILE A 130 -7.47 8.67 21.06
C ILE A 130 -7.70 7.17 21.22
N LEU A 131 -6.92 6.50 22.08
CA LEU A 131 -6.99 5.05 22.22
C LEU A 131 -8.33 4.55 22.74
N LEU A 132 -8.92 5.25 23.71
CA LEU A 132 -10.20 4.85 24.27
C LEU A 132 -11.36 4.96 23.27
N PRO A 133 -11.60 6.09 22.61
CA PRO A 133 -12.63 6.18 21.56
C PRO A 133 -12.42 5.20 20.42
N ALA A 134 -11.16 4.92 20.04
CA ALA A 134 -10.84 3.94 19.02
C ALA A 134 -11.22 2.52 19.46
N ALA A 135 -10.92 2.15 20.70
CA ALA A 135 -11.26 0.85 21.24
C ALA A 135 -12.78 0.67 21.41
N GLU A 136 -13.48 1.69 21.86
CA GLU A 136 -14.95 1.71 21.96
C GLU A 136 -15.61 1.52 20.60
N TYR A 137 -15.12 2.22 19.57
CA TYR A 137 -15.60 2.08 18.20
C TYR A 137 -15.38 0.67 17.65
N LEU A 138 -14.17 0.11 17.80
CA LEU A 138 -13.86 -1.25 17.34
C LEU A 138 -14.70 -2.30 18.10
N THR A 139 -14.94 -2.08 19.39
CA THR A 139 -15.80 -2.97 20.19
C THR A 139 -17.25 -2.93 19.70
N ALA A 140 -17.76 -1.75 19.38
CA ALA A 140 -19.11 -1.62 18.83
C ALA A 140 -19.26 -2.28 17.46
N LEU A 141 -18.24 -2.17 16.59
CA LEU A 141 -18.22 -2.89 15.31
C LEU A 141 -18.36 -4.40 15.50
N LEU A 142 -17.73 -4.98 16.52
CA LEU A 142 -17.81 -6.42 16.80
C LEU A 142 -19.17 -6.82 17.37
N ILE A 143 -19.69 -6.06 18.32
CA ILE A 143 -20.92 -6.43 19.07
C ILE A 143 -22.19 -6.15 18.27
N GLU A 144 -22.24 -5.07 17.51
CA GLU A 144 -23.45 -4.65 16.79
C GLU A 144 -23.65 -5.41 15.45
N ASN A 145 -22.68 -6.21 15.03
CA ASN A 145 -22.71 -6.90 13.73
C ASN A 145 -22.60 -8.44 13.87
N GLU A 146 -22.87 -8.97 15.08
CA GLU A 146 -23.20 -10.38 15.30
C GLU A 146 -24.68 -10.64 14.87
#